data_80098b544ccadf9c299d2eeb3e945f26
#
_entry.id   80098b544ccadf9c299d2eeb3e945f26
#
_cell.length_a   1.000
_cell.length_b   1.000
_cell.length_c   1.000
_cell.angle_alpha   90.00
_cell.angle_beta   90.00
_cell.angle_gamma   90.00
#
_symmetry.space_group_name_H-M   'P 1'
#
loop_
_entity.id
_entity.type
_entity.pdbx_description
1 polymer ?
#
loop_
_entity_poly.entity_id
_entity_poly.type
_entity_poly.pdbx_seq_one_letter_code
_entity_poly.pdbx_strand_id
1 'polypeptide(L)'
;MAWYTTCTIVAAIIYLLYNAIAVRLFGVPSSLSDTFYLYKSKKDWLRIVFPLMMLAMAILLMPSWLTISEGSPWQFTSFLAAASIIFVGSAPGFKDDDMTNKVHSISAIIAAVMSIAWICLAANMWYIVIAWLVLVLLLAYASKTFRKSTVYWFETVAFMATFSSILTYEILL
;
A
#
# COMPACT_ATOMS: atom_id res chain seq x y z
N MET A 1 3.68 -22.01 -10.06
CA MET A 1 3.30 -20.68 -9.47
C MET A 1 1.80 -20.59 -9.47
N ALA A 2 1.21 -20.38 -8.32
CA ALA A 2 -0.24 -20.28 -8.21
C ALA A 2 -0.76 -18.98 -8.89
N TRP A 3 -2.00 -19.01 -9.39
CA TRP A 3 -2.58 -17.86 -10.11
C TRP A 3 -2.67 -16.59 -9.24
N TYR A 4 -2.91 -16.74 -7.94
CA TYR A 4 -2.98 -15.63 -7.00
C TYR A 4 -1.61 -14.96 -6.78
N THR A 5 -0.52 -15.72 -6.84
CA THR A 5 0.85 -15.18 -6.81
C THR A 5 1.12 -14.31 -8.05
N THR A 6 0.61 -14.75 -9.22
CA THR A 6 0.68 -13.91 -10.44
C THR A 6 -0.03 -12.58 -10.24
N CYS A 7 -1.21 -12.57 -9.60
CA CYS A 7 -1.91 -11.33 -9.26
C CYS A 7 -1.04 -10.42 -8.37
N THR A 8 -0.38 -10.98 -7.35
CA THR A 8 0.52 -10.21 -6.48
C THR A 8 1.73 -9.64 -7.24
N ILE A 9 2.34 -10.40 -8.14
CA ILE A 9 3.44 -9.92 -8.97
C ILE A 9 2.99 -8.77 -9.87
N VAL A 10 1.83 -8.90 -10.50
CA VAL A 10 1.23 -7.82 -11.31
C VAL A 10 0.97 -6.58 -10.46
N ALA A 11 0.41 -6.75 -9.25
CA ALA A 11 0.21 -5.65 -8.31
C ALA A 11 1.53 -4.95 -7.97
N ALA A 12 2.57 -5.71 -7.64
CA ALA A 12 3.89 -5.17 -7.32
C ALA A 12 4.48 -4.39 -8.50
N ILE A 13 4.38 -4.91 -9.73
CA ILE A 13 4.83 -4.23 -10.94
C ILE A 13 4.08 -2.91 -11.14
N ILE A 14 2.74 -2.92 -11.06
CA ILE A 14 1.92 -1.71 -11.20
C ILE A 14 2.32 -0.68 -10.13
N TYR A 15 2.45 -1.11 -8.88
CA TYR A 15 2.83 -0.25 -7.76
C TYR A 15 4.21 0.38 -7.97
N LEU A 16 5.22 -0.41 -8.33
CA LEU A 16 6.58 0.06 -8.54
C LEU A 16 6.68 1.01 -9.74
N LEU A 17 6.01 0.69 -10.86
CA LEU A 17 5.96 1.57 -12.02
C LEU A 17 5.27 2.90 -11.70
N TYR A 18 4.14 2.85 -10.97
CA TYR A 18 3.44 4.04 -10.53
C TYR A 18 4.35 4.96 -9.71
N ASN A 19 5.03 4.39 -8.69
CA ASN A 19 5.93 5.15 -7.83
C ASN A 19 7.14 5.68 -8.58
N ALA A 20 7.76 4.87 -9.45
CA ALA A 20 8.91 5.30 -10.25
C ALA A 20 8.55 6.49 -11.16
N ILE A 21 7.38 6.46 -11.80
CA ILE A 21 6.89 7.56 -12.64
C ILE A 21 6.60 8.80 -11.78
N ALA A 22 5.91 8.63 -10.64
CA ALA A 22 5.60 9.76 -9.74
C ALA A 22 6.87 10.43 -9.23
N VAL A 23 7.83 9.65 -8.74
CA VAL A 23 9.11 10.18 -8.22
C VAL A 23 9.94 10.83 -9.34
N ARG A 24 9.95 10.27 -10.54
CA ARG A 24 10.64 10.87 -11.69
C ARG A 24 10.05 12.21 -12.11
N LEU A 25 8.73 12.35 -12.07
CA LEU A 25 8.03 13.55 -12.52
C LEU A 25 7.98 14.68 -11.50
N PHE A 26 7.89 14.33 -10.20
CA PHE A 26 7.59 15.28 -9.14
C PHE A 26 8.62 15.27 -7.99
N GLY A 27 9.60 14.38 -8.00
CA GLY A 27 10.40 14.07 -6.82
C GLY A 27 9.63 13.19 -5.82
N VAL A 28 10.24 12.92 -4.66
CA VAL A 28 9.59 12.11 -3.62
C VAL A 28 8.42 12.90 -3.02
N PRO A 29 7.16 12.42 -3.15
CA PRO A 29 5.99 13.12 -2.61
C PRO A 29 5.95 13.07 -1.08
N SER A 30 5.12 13.88 -0.45
CA SER A 30 4.93 13.88 1.01
C SER A 30 4.15 12.65 1.49
N SER A 31 3.22 12.15 0.68
CA SER A 31 2.49 10.88 0.83
C SER A 31 2.19 10.28 -0.54
N LEU A 32 1.85 9.00 -0.59
CA LEU A 32 1.39 8.35 -1.81
C LEU A 32 0.11 9.03 -2.33
N SER A 33 -0.78 9.40 -1.41
CA SER A 33 -2.05 10.08 -1.74
C SER A 33 -1.86 11.49 -2.32
N ASP A 34 -0.79 12.19 -1.97
CA ASP A 34 -0.49 13.51 -2.54
C ASP A 34 -0.24 13.45 -4.05
N THR A 35 0.10 12.30 -4.59
CA THR A 35 0.26 12.11 -6.04
C THR A 35 -1.02 12.43 -6.82
N PHE A 36 -2.22 12.28 -6.20
CA PHE A 36 -3.48 12.73 -6.79
C PHE A 36 -3.41 14.21 -7.21
N TYR A 37 -2.96 15.08 -6.31
CA TYR A 37 -2.83 16.51 -6.58
C TYR A 37 -1.68 16.84 -7.52
N LEU A 38 -0.58 16.11 -7.42
CA LEU A 38 0.57 16.28 -8.31
C LEU A 38 0.21 15.92 -9.76
N TYR A 39 -0.52 14.83 -9.97
CA TYR A 39 -1.01 14.46 -11.30
C TYR A 39 -2.07 15.46 -11.80
N LYS A 40 -3.00 15.88 -10.95
CA LYS A 40 -4.01 16.91 -11.25
C LYS A 40 -3.35 18.21 -11.71
N SER A 41 -2.23 18.62 -11.11
CA SER A 41 -1.52 19.85 -11.49
C SER A 41 -0.89 19.79 -12.90
N LYS A 42 -0.60 18.60 -13.41
CA LYS A 42 -0.10 18.41 -14.79
C LYS A 42 -1.22 18.46 -15.82
N LYS A 43 -2.28 17.68 -15.60
CA LYS A 43 -3.50 17.66 -16.39
C LYS A 43 -4.63 17.12 -15.51
N ASP A 44 -5.78 17.78 -15.50
CA ASP A 44 -6.87 17.44 -14.59
C ASP A 44 -7.34 15.98 -14.70
N TRP A 45 -7.37 15.40 -15.90
CA TRP A 45 -7.77 14.02 -16.09
C TRP A 45 -6.77 12.99 -15.49
N LEU A 46 -5.49 13.36 -15.31
CA LEU A 46 -4.50 12.45 -14.72
C LEU A 46 -4.74 12.16 -13.23
N ARG A 47 -5.57 12.96 -12.55
CA ARG A 47 -5.94 12.71 -11.14
C ARG A 47 -6.52 11.32 -10.92
N ILE A 48 -7.14 10.69 -11.96
CA ILE A 48 -7.74 9.35 -11.87
C ILE A 48 -6.69 8.23 -11.68
N VAL A 49 -5.42 8.49 -11.99
CA VAL A 49 -4.36 7.46 -11.94
C VAL A 49 -4.15 6.94 -10.51
N PHE A 50 -4.23 7.80 -9.49
CA PHE A 50 -4.14 7.40 -8.09
C PHE A 50 -5.31 6.49 -7.65
N PRO A 51 -6.60 6.87 -7.81
CA PRO A 51 -7.73 5.99 -7.55
C PRO A 51 -7.65 4.64 -8.25
N LEU A 52 -7.29 4.62 -9.53
CA LEU A 52 -7.16 3.38 -10.29
C LEU A 52 -6.04 2.49 -9.76
N MET A 53 -4.90 3.06 -9.35
CA MET A 53 -3.82 2.33 -8.72
C MET A 53 -4.29 1.70 -7.41
N MET A 54 -4.98 2.44 -6.53
CA MET A 54 -5.48 1.90 -5.27
C MET A 54 -6.51 0.79 -5.48
N LEU A 55 -7.43 0.95 -6.45
CA LEU A 55 -8.38 -0.08 -6.81
C LEU A 55 -7.68 -1.35 -7.34
N ALA A 56 -6.67 -1.18 -8.20
CA ALA A 56 -5.87 -2.29 -8.69
C ALA A 56 -5.16 -3.03 -7.55
N MET A 57 -4.60 -2.31 -6.55
CA MET A 57 -3.99 -2.92 -5.37
C MET A 57 -4.99 -3.77 -4.59
N ALA A 58 -6.18 -3.23 -4.31
CA ALA A 58 -7.21 -3.96 -3.57
C ALA A 58 -7.65 -5.25 -4.29
N ILE A 59 -7.91 -5.15 -5.61
CA ILE A 59 -8.38 -6.30 -6.41
C ILE A 59 -7.30 -7.36 -6.56
N LEU A 60 -6.06 -6.96 -6.84
CA LEU A 60 -4.98 -7.91 -7.15
C LEU A 60 -4.36 -8.56 -5.91
N LEU A 61 -4.42 -7.93 -4.73
CA LEU A 61 -3.93 -8.52 -3.49
C LEU A 61 -4.96 -9.46 -2.83
N MET A 62 -6.25 -9.20 -3.03
CA MET A 62 -7.33 -9.96 -2.39
C MET A 62 -7.21 -11.48 -2.60
N PRO A 63 -6.95 -12.02 -3.81
CA PRO A 63 -6.83 -13.47 -4.00
C PRO A 63 -5.75 -14.10 -3.13
N SER A 64 -4.56 -13.50 -3.08
CA SER A 64 -3.46 -14.00 -2.25
C SER A 64 -3.78 -13.90 -0.76
N TRP A 65 -4.32 -12.75 -0.34
CA TRP A 65 -4.72 -12.55 1.05
C TRP A 65 -5.71 -13.61 1.52
N LEU A 66 -6.76 -13.90 0.74
CA LEU A 66 -7.78 -14.88 1.11
C LEU A 66 -7.25 -16.30 1.09
N THR A 67 -6.47 -16.67 0.07
CA THR A 67 -5.94 -18.03 -0.04
C THR A 67 -4.95 -18.35 1.08
N ILE A 68 -4.03 -17.43 1.38
CA ILE A 68 -3.02 -17.65 2.43
C ILE A 68 -3.67 -17.68 3.83
N SER A 69 -4.72 -16.91 4.06
CA SER A 69 -5.41 -16.87 5.35
C SER A 69 -6.64 -17.79 5.44
N GLU A 70 -6.83 -18.69 4.48
CA GLU A 70 -7.95 -19.63 4.47
C GLU A 70 -7.97 -20.46 5.76
N GLY A 71 -9.13 -20.51 6.43
CA GLY A 71 -9.28 -21.21 7.70
C GLY A 71 -8.70 -20.49 8.93
N SER A 72 -8.00 -19.36 8.74
CA SER A 72 -7.49 -18.56 9.86
C SER A 72 -8.60 -17.70 10.46
N PRO A 73 -8.69 -17.59 11.80
CA PRO A 73 -9.61 -16.65 12.45
C PRO A 73 -9.28 -15.18 12.11
N TRP A 74 -8.09 -14.91 11.60
CA TRP A 74 -7.62 -13.58 11.23
C TRP A 74 -7.89 -13.22 9.76
N GLN A 75 -8.57 -14.07 8.99
CA GLN A 75 -8.88 -13.80 7.58
C GLN A 75 -9.66 -12.51 7.37
N PHE A 76 -10.47 -12.08 8.35
CA PHE A 76 -11.22 -10.82 8.27
C PHE A 76 -10.32 -9.59 8.07
N THR A 77 -9.05 -9.64 8.50
CA THR A 77 -8.09 -8.53 8.31
C THR A 77 -7.82 -8.24 6.84
N SER A 78 -7.84 -9.25 5.97
CA SER A 78 -7.71 -9.07 4.51
C SER A 78 -8.89 -8.30 3.91
N PHE A 79 -10.11 -8.58 4.35
CA PHE A 79 -11.30 -7.84 3.89
C PHE A 79 -11.26 -6.37 4.33
N LEU A 80 -10.90 -6.12 5.60
CA LEU A 80 -10.79 -4.76 6.12
C LEU A 80 -9.67 -3.99 5.43
N ALA A 81 -8.51 -4.62 5.18
CA ALA A 81 -7.42 -3.99 4.45
C ALA A 81 -7.84 -3.61 3.02
N ALA A 82 -8.41 -4.55 2.26
CA ALA A 82 -8.82 -4.29 0.89
C ALA A 82 -9.94 -3.24 0.79
N ALA A 83 -10.98 -3.33 1.63
CA ALA A 83 -12.04 -2.34 1.69
C ALA A 83 -11.48 -0.95 2.00
N SER A 84 -10.56 -0.85 2.96
CA SER A 84 -9.95 0.42 3.34
C SER A 84 -9.07 1.00 2.22
N ILE A 85 -8.34 0.17 1.47
CA ILE A 85 -7.59 0.61 0.28
C ILE A 85 -8.55 1.19 -0.78
N ILE A 86 -9.73 0.56 -0.99
CA ILE A 86 -10.76 1.09 -1.90
C ILE A 86 -11.26 2.45 -1.41
N PHE A 87 -11.53 2.60 -0.11
CA PHE A 87 -11.97 3.88 0.45
C PHE A 87 -10.91 4.98 0.32
N VAL A 88 -9.63 4.67 0.53
CA VAL A 88 -8.52 5.62 0.25
C VAL A 88 -8.56 6.08 -1.20
N GLY A 89 -8.71 5.17 -2.14
CA GLY A 89 -8.84 5.48 -3.58
C GLY A 89 -10.13 6.23 -3.94
N SER A 90 -11.22 5.99 -3.22
CA SER A 90 -12.52 6.63 -3.47
C SER A 90 -12.64 8.04 -2.86
N ALA A 91 -11.78 8.38 -1.90
CA ALA A 91 -11.72 9.69 -1.26
C ALA A 91 -10.40 10.43 -1.58
N PRO A 92 -10.03 10.60 -2.86
CA PRO A 92 -8.72 11.11 -3.24
C PRO A 92 -8.58 12.63 -3.03
N GLY A 93 -9.69 13.35 -2.98
CA GLY A 93 -9.77 14.80 -2.77
C GLY A 93 -9.69 15.20 -1.28
N PHE A 94 -8.88 14.52 -0.49
CA PHE A 94 -8.83 14.67 0.97
C PHE A 94 -8.41 16.05 1.48
N LYS A 95 -7.80 16.90 0.64
CA LYS A 95 -7.48 18.29 0.98
C LYS A 95 -8.60 19.27 0.65
N ASP A 96 -9.66 18.81 -0.03
CA ASP A 96 -10.70 19.69 -0.56
C ASP A 96 -11.84 19.92 0.47
N ASP A 97 -12.10 18.94 1.37
CA ASP A 97 -13.09 19.06 2.45
C ASP A 97 -12.77 18.15 3.65
N ASP A 98 -13.28 18.51 4.82
CA ASP A 98 -13.01 17.84 6.09
C ASP A 98 -13.57 16.42 6.16
N MET A 99 -14.71 16.16 5.55
CA MET A 99 -15.33 14.82 5.57
C MET A 99 -14.51 13.85 4.74
N THR A 100 -14.15 14.25 3.53
CA THR A 100 -13.28 13.46 2.64
C THR A 100 -11.93 13.21 3.28
N ASN A 101 -11.36 14.21 3.97
CA ASN A 101 -10.11 14.04 4.72
C ASN A 101 -10.24 12.99 5.83
N LYS A 102 -11.30 13.02 6.62
CA LYS A 102 -11.54 12.03 7.68
C LYS A 102 -11.69 10.62 7.12
N VAL A 103 -12.51 10.44 6.09
CA VAL A 103 -12.70 9.14 5.42
C VAL A 103 -11.38 8.62 4.88
N HIS A 104 -10.63 9.46 4.17
CA HIS A 104 -9.33 9.10 3.59
C HIS A 104 -8.32 8.69 4.66
N SER A 105 -8.13 9.54 5.68
CA SER A 105 -7.12 9.32 6.72
C SER A 105 -7.43 8.10 7.60
N ILE A 106 -8.68 7.94 8.01
CA ILE A 106 -9.11 6.78 8.80
C ILE A 106 -8.93 5.50 7.98
N SER A 107 -9.34 5.51 6.71
CA SER A 107 -9.18 4.36 5.83
C SER A 107 -7.70 4.02 5.58
N ALA A 108 -6.84 5.01 5.42
CA ALA A 108 -5.39 4.77 5.25
C ALA A 108 -4.78 4.10 6.50
N ILE A 109 -5.16 4.56 7.70
CA ILE A 109 -4.73 3.94 8.95
C ILE A 109 -5.24 2.50 9.06
N ILE A 110 -6.52 2.26 8.79
CA ILE A 110 -7.11 0.91 8.85
C ILE A 110 -6.45 0.00 7.82
N ALA A 111 -6.23 0.47 6.59
CA ALA A 111 -5.54 -0.31 5.55
C ALA A 111 -4.15 -0.75 6.01
N ALA A 112 -3.35 0.17 6.54
CA ALA A 112 -2.01 -0.13 7.03
C ALA A 112 -2.03 -1.10 8.22
N VAL A 113 -2.86 -0.83 9.24
CA VAL A 113 -2.96 -1.67 10.45
C VAL A 113 -3.46 -3.07 10.11
N MET A 114 -4.50 -3.20 9.27
CA MET A 114 -5.06 -4.50 8.91
C MET A 114 -4.14 -5.30 7.99
N SER A 115 -3.39 -4.66 7.09
CA SER A 115 -2.36 -5.35 6.29
C SER A 115 -1.23 -5.89 7.17
N ILE A 116 -0.74 -5.10 8.12
CA ILE A 116 0.28 -5.54 9.08
C ILE A 116 -0.26 -6.65 9.98
N ALA A 117 -1.49 -6.52 10.49
CA ALA A 117 -2.12 -7.56 11.29
C ALA A 117 -2.26 -8.87 10.51
N TRP A 118 -2.64 -8.80 9.22
CA TRP A 118 -2.68 -9.97 8.34
C TRP A 118 -1.30 -10.63 8.20
N ILE A 119 -0.25 -9.86 7.95
CA ILE A 119 1.13 -10.39 7.84
C ILE A 119 1.54 -11.09 9.13
N CYS A 120 1.26 -10.48 10.29
CA CYS A 120 1.70 -11.00 11.58
C CYS A 120 0.87 -12.19 12.08
N LEU A 121 -0.45 -12.14 11.92
CA LEU A 121 -1.39 -13.05 12.59
C LEU A 121 -1.96 -14.13 11.65
N ALA A 122 -2.20 -13.80 10.38
CA ALA A 122 -2.73 -14.74 9.41
C ALA A 122 -1.61 -15.49 8.65
N ALA A 123 -0.62 -14.75 8.14
CA ALA A 123 0.52 -15.31 7.43
C ALA A 123 1.68 -15.76 8.35
N ASN A 124 1.67 -15.36 9.62
CA ASN A 124 2.72 -15.63 10.62
C ASN A 124 4.12 -15.19 10.18
N MET A 125 4.22 -14.04 9.50
CA MET A 125 5.46 -13.50 8.92
C MET A 125 5.88 -12.16 9.54
N TRP A 126 5.70 -12.00 10.85
CA TRP A 126 6.03 -10.79 11.62
C TRP A 126 7.46 -10.28 11.41
N TYR A 127 8.42 -11.21 11.14
CA TYR A 127 9.82 -10.88 10.88
C TYR A 127 10.01 -10.02 9.62
N ILE A 128 9.14 -10.16 8.61
CA ILE A 128 9.17 -9.32 7.40
C ILE A 128 8.80 -7.88 7.76
N VAL A 129 7.80 -7.69 8.62
CA VAL A 129 7.42 -6.35 9.10
C VAL A 129 8.59 -5.70 9.84
N ILE A 130 9.26 -6.45 10.73
CA ILE A 130 10.43 -5.95 11.46
C ILE A 130 11.55 -5.57 10.49
N ALA A 131 11.85 -6.43 9.50
CA ALA A 131 12.90 -6.14 8.52
C ALA A 131 12.64 -4.83 7.76
N TRP A 132 11.40 -4.62 7.30
CA TRP A 132 11.01 -3.38 6.62
C TRP A 132 11.03 -2.16 7.53
N LEU A 133 10.60 -2.29 8.81
CA LEU A 133 10.68 -1.20 9.79
C LEU A 133 12.12 -0.80 10.07
N VAL A 134 13.02 -1.77 10.27
CA VAL A 134 14.45 -1.50 10.46
C VAL A 134 15.03 -0.79 9.25
N LEU A 135 14.71 -1.24 8.03
CA LEU A 135 15.18 -0.58 6.80
C LEU A 135 14.73 0.89 6.74
N VAL A 136 13.44 1.16 7.05
CA VAL A 136 12.90 2.53 7.07
C VAL A 136 13.62 3.39 8.10
N LEU A 137 13.85 2.88 9.30
CA LEU A 137 14.53 3.63 10.35
C LEU A 137 15.98 3.96 9.94
N LEU A 138 16.69 3.01 9.33
CA LEU A 138 18.04 3.23 8.81
C LEU A 138 18.06 4.30 7.71
N LEU A 139 17.12 4.24 6.76
CA LEU A 139 17.00 5.23 5.69
C LEU A 139 16.60 6.61 6.25
N ALA A 140 15.71 6.66 7.25
CA ALA A 140 15.33 7.89 7.92
C ALA A 140 16.50 8.55 8.67
N TYR A 141 17.36 7.72 9.27
CA TYR A 141 18.60 8.22 9.90
C TYR A 141 19.59 8.76 8.85
N ALA A 142 19.78 8.04 7.75
CA ALA A 142 20.78 8.36 6.73
C ALA A 142 20.40 9.53 5.82
N SER A 143 19.08 9.83 5.63
CA SER A 143 18.62 10.76 4.60
C SER A 143 17.69 11.86 5.11
N LYS A 144 18.07 13.14 4.87
CA LYS A 144 17.19 14.29 5.14
C LYS A 144 15.94 14.29 4.27
N THR A 145 16.06 13.83 3.02
CA THR A 145 14.92 13.72 2.08
C THR A 145 13.91 12.70 2.58
N PHE A 146 14.37 11.58 3.12
CA PHE A 146 13.51 10.57 3.73
C PHE A 146 12.67 11.16 4.86
N ARG A 147 13.28 11.95 5.75
CA ARG A 147 12.58 12.60 6.87
C ARG A 147 11.49 13.58 6.44
N LYS A 148 11.62 14.23 5.27
CA LYS A 148 10.60 15.15 4.74
C LYS A 148 9.37 14.43 4.18
N SER A 149 9.53 13.19 3.75
CA SER A 149 8.49 12.37 3.10
C SER A 149 8.15 11.12 3.92
N THR A 150 8.12 11.25 5.25
CA THR A 150 7.96 10.13 6.17
C THR A 150 6.68 9.32 5.90
N VAL A 151 5.55 10.00 5.66
CA VAL A 151 4.27 9.32 5.39
C VAL A 151 4.36 8.48 4.11
N TYR A 152 4.90 9.03 3.03
CA TYR A 152 5.12 8.31 1.78
C TYR A 152 5.92 7.02 1.99
N TRP A 153 6.97 7.06 2.81
CA TRP A 153 7.80 5.90 3.06
C TRP A 153 7.10 4.85 3.92
N PHE A 154 6.32 5.25 4.92
CA PHE A 154 5.51 4.31 5.70
C PHE A 154 4.44 3.62 4.84
N GLU A 155 3.74 4.36 3.98
CA GLU A 155 2.78 3.81 3.03
C GLU A 155 3.48 2.84 2.05
N THR A 156 4.65 3.22 1.53
CA THR A 156 5.45 2.36 0.64
C THR A 156 5.87 1.08 1.34
N VAL A 157 6.32 1.15 2.59
CA VAL A 157 6.73 -0.03 3.36
C VAL A 157 5.56 -0.96 3.64
N ALA A 158 4.37 -0.45 3.93
CA ALA A 158 3.19 -1.29 4.13
C ALA A 158 2.89 -2.15 2.88
N PHE A 159 2.94 -1.56 1.69
CA PHE A 159 2.79 -2.30 0.43
C PHE A 159 3.95 -3.28 0.19
N MET A 160 5.19 -2.85 0.36
CA MET A 160 6.36 -3.69 0.14
C MET A 160 6.43 -4.87 1.12
N ALA A 161 6.06 -4.67 2.38
CA ALA A 161 5.94 -5.75 3.36
C ALA A 161 4.86 -6.76 2.95
N THR A 162 3.72 -6.28 2.45
CA THR A 162 2.65 -7.14 1.95
C THR A 162 3.11 -7.98 0.75
N PHE A 163 3.71 -7.37 -0.26
CA PHE A 163 4.24 -8.09 -1.43
C PHE A 163 5.29 -9.12 -1.02
N SER A 164 6.25 -8.70 -0.18
CA SER A 164 7.33 -9.57 0.30
C SER A 164 6.77 -10.77 1.09
N SER A 165 5.76 -10.56 1.93
CA SER A 165 5.15 -11.63 2.72
C SER A 165 4.46 -12.67 1.83
N ILE A 166 3.68 -12.22 0.85
CA ILE A 166 2.98 -13.13 -0.08
C ILE A 166 4.00 -13.93 -0.91
N LEU A 167 5.02 -13.27 -1.46
CA LEU A 167 6.03 -13.94 -2.27
C LEU A 167 6.90 -14.88 -1.45
N THR A 168 7.23 -14.53 -0.21
CA THR A 168 7.99 -15.42 0.69
C THR A 168 7.16 -16.63 1.09
N TYR A 169 5.86 -16.47 1.31
CA TYR A 169 4.95 -17.58 1.61
C TYR A 169 4.96 -18.63 0.49
N GLU A 170 4.90 -18.19 -0.76
CA GLU A 170 4.96 -19.08 -1.94
C GLU A 170 6.29 -19.80 -2.12
N ILE A 171 7.40 -19.20 -1.69
CA ILE A 171 8.73 -19.81 -1.80
C ILE A 171 8.95 -20.86 -0.70
N LEU A 172 8.32 -20.67 0.47
CA LEU A 172 8.50 -21.56 1.63
C LEU A 172 7.56 -22.77 1.65
N LEU A 173 6.50 -22.76 0.83
CA LEU A 173 5.55 -23.86 0.66
C LEU A 173 5.77 -24.63 -0.63
#